data_51da2e41f9ab55bd552c44d8f3a4b9cb
#
_entry.id   51da2e41f9ab55bd552c44d8f3a4b9cb
#
_cell.length_a   1.000
_cell.length_b   1.000
_cell.length_c   1.000
_cell.angle_alpha   90.00
_cell.angle_beta   90.00
_cell.angle_gamma   90.00
#
_symmetry.space_group_name_H-M   'P 1'
#
loop_
_entity.id
_entity.type
_entity.pdbx_description
1 polymer ?
#
loop_
_entity_poly.entity_id
_entity_poly.type
_entity_poly.pdbx_seq_one_letter_code
_entity_poly.pdbx_strand_id
1 'polypeptide(L)'
;MAEPLSPATATLGQRVRARREALGLSQEAMAHQIGVHWTFLGQIERGRRNLNLHNLLKIARGLGVDPAELVQGLTPPDDES
;
A
#
# COMPACT_ATOMS: atom_id res chain seq x y z
N MET A 1 8.73 -16.76 -6.16
CA MET A 1 8.19 -15.40 -6.07
C MET A 1 6.93 -15.39 -5.25
N ALA A 2 6.84 -14.46 -4.36
CA ALA A 2 5.65 -14.36 -3.51
C ALA A 2 4.51 -13.73 -4.30
N GLU A 3 3.37 -14.37 -4.25
CA GLU A 3 2.16 -13.86 -4.88
C GLU A 3 1.49 -12.82 -4.01
N PRO A 4 0.78 -11.83 -4.59
CA PRO A 4 -0.07 -10.96 -3.80
C PRO A 4 -1.14 -11.78 -3.07
N LEU A 5 -1.64 -11.24 -1.95
CA LEU A 5 -2.69 -11.92 -1.20
C LEU A 5 -4.01 -11.93 -1.96
N SER A 6 -4.27 -10.90 -2.76
CA SER A 6 -5.50 -10.77 -3.51
C SER A 6 -5.31 -9.73 -4.61
N PRO A 7 -6.23 -9.66 -5.58
CA PRO A 7 -6.20 -8.55 -6.55
C PRO A 7 -6.30 -7.19 -5.86
N ALA A 8 -7.08 -7.10 -4.78
CA ALA A 8 -7.22 -5.84 -4.05
C ALA A 8 -5.89 -5.38 -3.45
N THR A 9 -5.16 -6.28 -2.78
CA THR A 9 -3.88 -5.91 -2.19
C THR A 9 -2.84 -5.63 -3.26
N ALA A 10 -2.90 -6.33 -4.39
CA ALA A 10 -2.00 -6.07 -5.50
C ALA A 10 -2.21 -4.66 -6.05
N THR A 11 -3.48 -4.28 -6.29
CA THR A 11 -3.80 -2.96 -6.82
C THR A 11 -3.45 -1.86 -5.83
N LEU A 12 -3.77 -2.06 -4.56
CA LEU A 12 -3.40 -1.10 -3.52
C LEU A 12 -1.89 -0.88 -3.52
N GLY A 13 -1.12 -1.96 -3.55
CA GLY A 13 0.33 -1.88 -3.55
C GLY A 13 0.88 -1.12 -4.75
N GLN A 14 0.30 -1.35 -5.93
CA GLN A 14 0.70 -0.64 -7.14
C GLN A 14 0.42 0.86 -7.03
N ARG A 15 -0.73 1.21 -6.45
CA ARG A 15 -1.09 2.62 -6.26
C ARG A 15 -0.15 3.31 -5.28
N VAL A 16 0.20 2.62 -4.19
CA VAL A 16 1.16 3.14 -3.22
C VAL A 16 2.51 3.39 -3.90
N ARG A 17 2.98 2.39 -4.63
CA ARG A 17 4.27 2.50 -5.31
C ARG A 17 4.28 3.61 -6.34
N ALA A 18 3.24 3.70 -7.17
CA ALA A 18 3.17 4.70 -8.22
C ALA A 18 3.21 6.11 -7.63
N ARG A 19 2.47 6.34 -6.54
CA ARG A 19 2.45 7.65 -5.91
C ARG A 19 3.80 7.95 -5.24
N ARG A 20 4.40 6.95 -4.58
CA ARG A 20 5.70 7.12 -3.96
C ARG A 20 6.75 7.53 -5.00
N GLU A 21 6.76 6.83 -6.13
CA GLU A 21 7.71 7.13 -7.20
C GLU A 21 7.44 8.51 -7.80
N ALA A 22 6.19 8.89 -7.95
CA ALA A 22 5.83 10.22 -8.44
C ALA A 22 6.34 11.32 -7.51
N LEU A 23 6.44 11.04 -6.22
CA LEU A 23 6.98 11.98 -5.25
C LEU A 23 8.51 11.94 -5.18
N GLY A 24 9.15 11.05 -5.93
CA GLY A 24 10.60 10.92 -5.92
C GLY A 24 11.17 10.29 -4.66
N LEU A 25 10.35 9.54 -3.92
CA LEU A 25 10.78 8.94 -2.66
C LEU A 25 11.21 7.50 -2.85
N SER A 26 12.30 7.10 -2.19
CA SER A 26 12.66 5.70 -2.07
C SER A 26 11.73 5.03 -1.05
N GLN A 27 11.70 3.68 -1.07
CA GLN A 27 10.96 2.96 -0.04
C GLN A 27 11.48 3.30 1.35
N GLU A 28 12.79 3.39 1.51
CA GLU A 28 13.39 3.69 2.79
C GLU A 28 13.02 5.08 3.29
N ALA A 29 13.07 6.07 2.39
CA ALA A 29 12.72 7.44 2.77
C ALA A 29 11.26 7.54 3.20
N MET A 30 10.35 6.93 2.42
CA MET A 30 8.94 6.98 2.77
C MET A 30 8.67 6.23 4.07
N ALA A 31 9.26 5.05 4.23
CA ALA A 31 9.06 4.25 5.44
C ALA A 31 9.50 5.04 6.67
N HIS A 32 10.64 5.74 6.57
CA HIS A 32 11.12 6.59 7.66
C HIS A 32 10.12 7.70 7.98
N GLN A 33 9.59 8.35 6.95
CA GLN A 33 8.64 9.46 7.15
C GLN A 33 7.37 9.02 7.85
N ILE A 34 6.89 7.82 7.53
CA ILE A 34 5.60 7.36 8.10
C ILE A 34 5.78 6.45 9.31
N GLY A 35 7.03 6.20 9.71
CA GLY A 35 7.29 5.45 10.94
C GLY A 35 7.05 3.96 10.83
N VAL A 36 7.31 3.36 9.66
CA VAL A 36 7.22 1.91 9.50
C VAL A 36 8.56 1.38 9.01
N HIS A 37 8.76 0.07 9.14
CA HIS A 37 9.97 -0.55 8.63
C HIS A 37 9.90 -0.61 7.10
N TRP A 38 11.03 -0.41 6.43
CA TRP A 38 11.03 -0.38 4.96
C TRP A 38 10.63 -1.72 4.35
N THR A 39 10.92 -2.85 5.01
CA THR A 39 10.49 -4.16 4.50
C THR A 39 8.97 -4.29 4.52
N PHE A 40 8.30 -3.69 5.52
CA PHE A 40 6.86 -3.68 5.60
C PHE A 40 6.28 -2.91 4.40
N LEU A 41 6.83 -1.74 4.11
CA LEU A 41 6.40 -0.95 2.95
C LEU A 41 6.61 -1.73 1.65
N GLY A 42 7.76 -2.39 1.50
CA GLY A 42 8.01 -3.22 0.33
C GLY A 42 7.00 -4.32 0.15
N GLN A 43 6.58 -4.96 1.25
CA GLN A 43 5.58 -6.01 1.19
C GLN A 43 4.21 -5.44 0.78
N ILE A 44 3.88 -4.24 1.27
CA ILE A 44 2.64 -3.57 0.88
C ILE A 44 2.63 -3.32 -0.62
N GLU A 45 3.73 -2.81 -1.16
CA GLU A 45 3.82 -2.50 -2.58
C GLU A 45 3.72 -3.74 -3.45
N ARG A 46 4.11 -4.89 -2.93
CA ARG A 46 3.99 -6.15 -3.65
C ARG A 46 2.66 -6.85 -3.41
N GLY A 47 1.76 -6.22 -2.66
CA GLY A 47 0.44 -6.80 -2.40
C GLY A 47 0.45 -7.92 -1.38
N ARG A 48 1.48 -7.99 -0.54
CA ARG A 48 1.68 -9.09 0.40
C ARG A 48 1.11 -8.80 1.78
N ARG A 49 0.47 -7.65 1.96
CA ARG A 49 -0.08 -7.26 3.26
C ARG A 49 -1.51 -6.81 3.12
N ASN A 50 -2.32 -7.21 4.08
CA ASN A 50 -3.68 -6.72 4.24
C ASN A 50 -3.61 -5.65 5.33
N LEU A 51 -3.68 -4.38 4.92
CA LEU A 51 -3.45 -3.26 5.83
C LEU A 51 -4.62 -3.08 6.78
N ASN A 52 -4.30 -2.79 8.04
CA ASN A 52 -5.34 -2.30 8.93
C ASN A 52 -5.58 -0.82 8.62
N LEU A 53 -6.67 -0.30 9.17
CA LEU A 53 -7.08 1.07 8.87
C LEU A 53 -6.01 2.09 9.25
N HIS A 54 -5.41 1.94 10.43
CA HIS A 54 -4.43 2.93 10.89
C HIS A 54 -3.20 2.98 9.98
N ASN A 55 -2.73 1.83 9.51
CA ASN A 55 -1.60 1.81 8.59
C ASN A 55 -1.96 2.39 7.23
N LEU A 56 -3.18 2.13 6.75
CA LEU A 56 -3.66 2.73 5.52
C LEU A 56 -3.65 4.25 5.62
N LEU A 57 -4.14 4.78 6.76
CA LEU A 57 -4.20 6.23 6.96
C LEU A 57 -2.79 6.84 7.06
N LYS A 58 -1.85 6.15 7.71
CA LYS A 58 -0.45 6.61 7.76
C LYS A 58 0.15 6.72 6.36
N ILE A 59 -0.09 5.69 5.55
CA ILE A 59 0.46 5.64 4.20
C ILE A 59 -0.14 6.76 3.35
N ALA A 60 -1.46 6.93 3.41
CA ALA A 60 -2.13 7.98 2.65
C ALA A 60 -1.61 9.35 3.04
N ARG A 61 -1.42 9.59 4.34
CA ARG A 61 -0.90 10.86 4.82
C ARG A 61 0.53 11.10 4.30
N GLY A 62 1.35 10.06 4.35
CA GLY A 62 2.74 10.16 3.85
C GLY A 62 2.81 10.41 2.36
N LEU A 63 1.84 9.90 1.61
CA LEU A 63 1.77 10.11 0.17
C LEU A 63 1.07 11.40 -0.21
N GLY A 64 0.43 12.08 0.74
CA GLY A 64 -0.31 13.30 0.47
C GLY A 64 -1.56 13.07 -0.36
N VAL A 65 -2.21 11.92 -0.17
CA VAL A 65 -3.44 11.60 -0.89
C VAL A 65 -4.55 11.26 0.09
N ASP A 66 -5.78 11.39 -0.37
CA ASP A 66 -6.94 10.91 0.38
C ASP A 66 -6.88 9.38 0.39
N PRO A 67 -7.09 8.74 1.55
CA PRO A 67 -7.10 7.26 1.58
C PRO A 67 -8.05 6.65 0.56
N ALA A 68 -9.14 7.36 0.23
CA ALA A 68 -10.09 6.88 -0.77
C ALA A 68 -9.41 6.63 -2.12
N GLU A 69 -8.39 7.43 -2.47
CA GLU A 69 -7.69 7.24 -3.73
C GLU A 69 -6.94 5.91 -3.78
N LEU A 70 -6.53 5.42 -2.63
CA LEU A 70 -5.80 4.16 -2.58
C LEU A 70 -6.73 2.95 -2.67
N VAL A 71 -7.98 3.08 -2.20
CA VAL A 71 -8.91 1.95 -2.13
C VAL A 71 -10.06 2.05 -3.10
N GLN A 72 -10.14 3.11 -3.88
CA GLN A 72 -11.24 3.33 -4.80
C GLN A 72 -11.40 2.15 -5.74
N GLY A 73 -12.62 1.61 -5.83
CA GLY A 73 -12.95 0.55 -6.75
C GLY A 73 -12.46 -0.84 -6.35
N LEU A 74 -11.78 -0.97 -5.22
CA LEU A 74 -11.33 -2.29 -4.78
C LEU A 74 -12.50 -3.07 -4.19
N THR A 75 -12.46 -4.38 -4.43
CA THR A 75 -13.50 -5.29 -3.92
C THR A 75 -12.82 -6.37 -3.08
N PRO A 76 -13.55 -6.99 -2.16
CA PRO A 76 -12.98 -8.08 -1.38
C PRO A 76 -12.67 -9.26 -2.28
N PRO A 77 -11.70 -10.09 -1.91
CA PRO A 77 -11.45 -11.30 -2.67
C PRO A 77 -12.66 -12.22 -2.61
N ASP A 78 -12.88 -12.96 -3.67
CA ASP A 78 -13.91 -13.99 -3.67
C ASP A 78 -13.48 -15.06 -2.69
N ASP A 79 -14.34 -15.38 -1.75
CA ASP A 79 -13.97 -16.31 -0.71
C ASP A 79 -14.73 -17.62 -0.81
N GLU A 80 -15.46 -17.83 -1.87
CA GLU A 80 -16.15 -19.10 -2.11
C GLU A 80 -17.26 -19.41 -1.15
N SER A 81 -17.52 -18.58 -0.20
CA SER A 81 -18.57 -18.87 0.77
C SER A 81 -19.89 -18.31 0.35
#